data_d7e1a5dd745724f6a7e65547f7d3ffcc
#
_entry.id   d7e1a5dd745724f6a7e65547f7d3ffcc
#
_cell.length_a   1.000
_cell.length_b   1.000
_cell.length_c   1.000
_cell.angle_alpha   90.00
_cell.angle_beta   90.00
_cell.angle_gamma   90.00
#
_symmetry.space_group_name_H-M   'P 1'
#
loop_
_entity.id
_entity.type
_entity.pdbx_description
1 polymer ?
#
loop_
_entity_poly.entity_id
_entity_poly.type
_entity_poly.pdbx_seq_one_letter_code
_entity_poly.pdbx_strand_id
1 'polypeptide(L)'
;MFSAKKIDGKKLYDIAMEDYDLALELATKRAKEITIYDIQDIVIKREKKKEGAEEVEIKIALNLEVSGGTYIRAFVRDVAYNLGTYATVTKLERTSVANMTKDDAIVLKDDIRLEGLEKELEREKEKNIILDNMIPEEELLKEVTENSIYITEDRKDKFLNGLDTNMETRYGKYYEDGIYIVYFKKEIVGLGIVKNNNLKREYIVTKYDK
;
A
#
# COMPACT_ATOMS: atom_id res chain seq x y z
N MET A 1 18.66 1.81 1.80
CA MET A 1 19.34 0.54 2.03
C MET A 1 18.75 -0.29 3.16
N PHE A 2 18.32 0.27 4.27
CA PHE A 2 17.69 -0.48 5.37
C PHE A 2 16.22 -0.80 5.07
N SER A 3 15.99 -1.66 4.09
CA SER A 3 14.68 -2.11 3.66
C SER A 3 14.58 -3.63 3.84
N ALA A 4 13.41 -4.10 4.29
CA ALA A 4 13.09 -5.53 4.34
C ALA A 4 12.81 -6.13 2.96
N LYS A 5 12.99 -5.36 1.88
CA LYS A 5 12.80 -5.80 0.50
C LYS A 5 13.78 -6.93 0.18
N LYS A 6 13.25 -8.04 -0.29
CA LYS A 6 14.07 -9.20 -0.67
C LYS A 6 14.59 -9.05 -2.10
N ILE A 7 15.86 -9.40 -2.29
CA ILE A 7 16.53 -9.54 -3.59
C ILE A 7 17.08 -10.96 -3.61
N ASP A 8 16.62 -11.76 -4.54
CA ASP A 8 17.01 -13.19 -4.69
C ASP A 8 16.91 -13.97 -3.36
N GLY A 9 15.82 -13.69 -2.60
CA GLY A 9 15.54 -14.35 -1.33
C GLY A 9 16.19 -13.72 -0.09
N LYS A 10 17.27 -12.93 -0.24
CA LYS A 10 17.95 -12.21 0.85
C LYS A 10 17.36 -10.81 1.04
N LYS A 11 17.25 -10.35 2.28
CA LYS A 11 16.82 -8.98 2.56
C LYS A 11 17.96 -8.00 2.23
N LEU A 12 17.62 -6.85 1.67
CA LEU A 12 18.62 -5.86 1.25
C LEU A 12 19.50 -5.38 2.40
N TYR A 13 18.98 -5.33 3.63
CA TYR A 13 19.82 -4.96 4.78
C TYR A 13 20.82 -6.06 5.16
N ASP A 14 20.52 -7.35 4.96
CA ASP A 14 21.46 -8.45 5.19
C ASP A 14 22.61 -8.36 4.20
N ILE A 15 22.29 -8.06 2.93
CA ILE A 15 23.31 -7.82 1.88
C ILE A 15 24.18 -6.61 2.24
N ALA A 16 23.57 -5.52 2.79
CA ALA A 16 24.32 -4.33 3.18
C ALA A 16 25.26 -4.55 4.37
N MET A 17 24.99 -5.53 5.20
CA MET A 17 25.90 -5.93 6.30
C MET A 17 27.08 -6.77 5.79
N GLU A 18 26.89 -7.55 4.71
CA GLU A 18 27.92 -8.36 4.08
C GLU A 18 28.75 -7.53 3.09
N ASP A 19 28.10 -6.76 2.23
CA ASP A 19 28.70 -5.94 1.18
C ASP A 19 27.85 -4.67 0.93
N TYR A 20 28.35 -3.56 1.43
CA TYR A 20 27.67 -2.28 1.35
C TYR A 20 27.57 -1.74 -0.10
N ASP A 21 28.62 -1.90 -0.88
CA ASP A 21 28.72 -1.37 -2.25
C ASP A 21 27.78 -2.14 -3.17
N LEU A 22 27.72 -3.45 -3.04
CA LEU A 22 26.77 -4.30 -3.75
C LEU A 22 25.32 -3.93 -3.38
N ALA A 23 25.03 -3.73 -2.09
CA ALA A 23 23.71 -3.32 -1.65
C ALA A 23 23.31 -1.94 -2.19
N LEU A 24 24.26 -1.01 -2.30
CA LEU A 24 24.05 0.30 -2.87
C LEU A 24 23.74 0.21 -4.37
N GLU A 25 24.49 -0.57 -5.11
CA GLU A 25 24.27 -0.82 -6.54
C GLU A 25 22.87 -1.44 -6.78
N LEU A 26 22.50 -2.47 -6.01
CA LEU A 26 21.21 -3.13 -6.11
C LEU A 26 20.05 -2.20 -5.72
N ALA A 27 20.23 -1.35 -4.72
CA ALA A 27 19.25 -0.35 -4.32
C ALA A 27 19.05 0.71 -5.41
N THR A 28 20.14 1.16 -6.04
CA THR A 28 20.10 2.17 -7.12
C THR A 28 19.42 1.63 -8.37
N LYS A 29 19.75 0.38 -8.78
CA LYS A 29 19.08 -0.28 -9.91
C LYS A 29 17.57 -0.47 -9.72
N ARG A 30 17.08 -0.45 -8.49
CA ARG A 30 15.68 -0.60 -8.12
C ARG A 30 15.07 0.69 -7.56
N ALA A 31 15.74 1.82 -7.74
CA ALA A 31 15.16 3.11 -7.41
C ALA A 31 13.83 3.27 -8.17
N LYS A 32 12.80 3.67 -7.45
CA LYS A 32 11.48 3.94 -8.01
C LYS A 32 11.25 5.43 -7.97
N GLU A 33 10.81 5.96 -9.07
CA GLU A 33 10.31 7.32 -9.11
C GLU A 33 9.10 7.47 -8.19
N ILE A 34 9.10 8.51 -7.39
CA ILE A 34 8.01 8.86 -6.48
C ILE A 34 7.54 10.28 -6.80
N THR A 35 6.28 10.55 -6.54
CA THR A 35 5.73 11.89 -6.66
C THR A 35 5.33 12.40 -5.27
N ILE A 36 5.72 13.63 -4.97
CA ILE A 36 5.19 14.38 -3.84
C ILE A 36 4.16 15.32 -4.42
N TYR A 37 2.89 15.10 -4.09
CA TYR A 37 1.80 15.91 -4.61
C TYR A 37 1.64 17.20 -3.84
N ASP A 38 1.81 17.13 -2.50
CA ASP A 38 1.67 18.30 -1.64
C ASP A 38 2.48 18.19 -0.36
N ILE A 39 2.85 19.35 0.20
CA ILE A 39 3.53 19.49 1.49
C ILE A 39 2.84 20.62 2.27
N GLN A 40 2.21 20.26 3.39
CA GLN A 40 1.42 21.20 4.20
C GLN A 40 1.85 21.23 5.66
N ASP A 41 1.38 22.23 6.39
CA ASP A 41 1.48 22.36 7.85
C ASP A 41 2.92 22.21 8.39
N ILE A 42 3.88 22.86 7.73
CA ILE A 42 5.28 22.77 8.14
C ILE A 42 5.47 23.54 9.44
N VAL A 43 5.81 22.82 10.51
CA VAL A 43 6.13 23.39 11.82
C VAL A 43 7.57 23.06 12.19
N ILE A 44 8.38 24.06 12.42
CA ILE A 44 9.79 23.92 12.80
C ILE A 44 9.97 24.36 14.26
N LYS A 45 10.46 23.43 15.09
CA LYS A 45 10.80 23.70 16.49
C LYS A 45 12.31 23.52 16.71
N ARG A 46 12.91 24.43 17.45
CA ARG A 46 14.31 24.36 17.88
C ARG A 46 14.35 24.12 19.38
N GLU A 47 14.95 23.04 19.80
CA GLU A 47 15.07 22.66 21.21
C GLU A 47 16.55 22.42 21.52
N LYS A 48 17.04 22.94 22.68
CA LYS A 48 18.36 22.58 23.17
C LYS A 48 18.31 21.15 23.71
N LYS A 49 19.27 20.31 23.34
CA LYS A 49 19.32 18.90 23.78
C LYS A 49 19.44 18.73 25.29
N LYS A 50 20.14 19.66 25.94
CA LYS A 50 20.26 19.76 27.41
C LYS A 50 20.49 21.24 27.80
N GLU A 51 20.13 21.58 29.01
CA GLU A 51 20.43 22.90 29.58
C GLU A 51 21.96 23.11 29.59
N GLY A 52 22.45 24.17 28.91
CA GLY A 52 23.88 24.45 28.75
C GLY A 52 24.56 23.77 27.52
N ALA A 53 23.87 22.96 26.73
CA ALA A 53 24.46 22.40 25.52
C ALA A 53 24.46 23.41 24.36
N GLU A 54 25.56 23.43 23.59
CA GLU A 54 25.61 24.16 22.31
C GLU A 54 24.82 23.45 21.19
N GLU A 55 24.57 22.16 21.35
CA GLU A 55 23.84 21.37 20.38
C GLU A 55 22.35 21.70 20.38
N VAL A 56 21.84 22.05 19.20
CA VAL A 56 20.43 22.34 18.94
C VAL A 56 19.83 21.16 18.17
N GLU A 57 18.72 20.63 18.66
CA GLU A 57 17.88 19.71 17.94
C GLU A 57 16.80 20.49 17.17
N ILE A 58 16.66 20.19 15.88
CA ILE A 58 15.59 20.77 15.05
C ILE A 58 14.56 19.69 14.81
N LYS A 59 13.34 19.92 15.27
CA LYS A 59 12.18 19.06 15.00
C LYS A 59 11.31 19.70 13.93
N ILE A 60 11.01 18.94 12.88
CA ILE A 60 10.15 19.37 11.78
C ILE A 60 8.96 18.44 11.75
N ALA A 61 7.76 18.99 11.88
CA ALA A 61 6.50 18.28 11.61
C ALA A 61 5.92 18.83 10.32
N LEU A 62 5.37 17.96 9.48
CA LEU A 62 4.74 18.34 8.22
C LEU A 62 3.76 17.26 7.77
N ASN A 63 2.78 17.65 6.96
CA ASN A 63 1.90 16.75 6.24
C ASN A 63 2.41 16.59 4.81
N LEU A 64 2.42 15.34 4.33
CA LEU A 64 2.85 14.98 2.97
C LEU A 64 1.77 14.20 2.27
N GLU A 65 1.43 14.64 1.06
CA GLU A 65 0.68 13.83 0.09
C GLU A 65 1.66 13.26 -0.94
N VAL A 66 1.71 11.92 -1.04
CA VAL A 66 2.74 11.22 -1.82
C VAL A 66 2.16 10.04 -2.60
N SER A 67 2.82 9.69 -3.69
CA SER A 67 2.46 8.51 -4.49
C SER A 67 2.63 7.21 -3.71
N GLY A 68 1.87 6.18 -4.12
CA GLY A 68 1.96 4.84 -3.53
C GLY A 68 3.37 4.26 -3.60
N GLY A 69 3.78 3.63 -2.51
CA GLY A 69 5.11 3.03 -2.38
C GLY A 69 6.23 4.01 -2.01
N THR A 70 5.91 5.25 -1.66
CA THR A 70 6.87 6.22 -1.13
C THR A 70 7.31 5.82 0.28
N TYR A 71 8.62 5.72 0.48
CA TYR A 71 9.22 5.46 1.78
C TYR A 71 9.57 6.79 2.47
N ILE A 72 8.74 7.24 3.40
CA ILE A 72 8.94 8.51 4.11
C ILE A 72 10.31 8.59 4.82
N ARG A 73 10.79 7.47 5.38
CA ARG A 73 12.13 7.43 5.98
C ARG A 73 13.25 7.70 4.97
N ALA A 74 13.10 7.24 3.72
CA ALA A 74 14.06 7.53 2.66
C ALA A 74 13.97 8.98 2.23
N PHE A 75 12.77 9.51 2.06
CA PHE A 75 12.53 10.92 1.75
C PHE A 75 13.21 11.84 2.79
N VAL A 76 12.97 11.63 4.08
CA VAL A 76 13.55 12.45 5.16
C VAL A 76 15.08 12.38 5.16
N ARG A 77 15.66 11.20 4.94
CA ARG A 77 17.11 11.02 4.80
C ARG A 77 17.66 11.83 3.62
N ASP A 78 17.02 11.72 2.48
CA ASP A 78 17.51 12.33 1.23
C ASP A 78 17.39 13.86 1.28
N VAL A 79 16.32 14.40 1.87
CA VAL A 79 16.17 15.83 2.13
C VAL A 79 17.29 16.32 3.07
N ALA A 80 17.52 15.63 4.19
CA ALA A 80 18.58 16.00 5.14
C ALA A 80 19.96 15.98 4.49
N TYR A 81 20.24 14.97 3.67
CA TYR A 81 21.50 14.86 2.96
C TYR A 81 21.74 16.02 1.99
N ASN A 82 20.69 16.44 1.28
CA ASN A 82 20.75 17.62 0.40
C ASN A 82 20.96 18.94 1.16
N LEU A 83 20.56 18.99 2.43
CA LEU A 83 20.79 20.12 3.33
C LEU A 83 22.15 20.05 4.07
N GLY A 84 22.99 19.06 3.77
CA GLY A 84 24.29 18.86 4.42
C GLY A 84 24.18 18.42 5.89
N THR A 85 23.11 17.75 6.27
CA THR A 85 22.85 17.30 7.63
C THR A 85 22.27 15.88 7.67
N TYR A 86 21.88 15.40 8.86
CA TYR A 86 21.24 14.12 9.08
C TYR A 86 19.89 14.31 9.76
N ALA A 87 18.91 13.49 9.39
CA ALA A 87 17.61 13.46 10.04
C ALA A 87 17.06 12.03 10.15
N THR A 88 16.19 11.81 11.11
CA THR A 88 15.45 10.58 11.29
C THR A 88 13.98 10.87 11.59
N VAL A 89 13.11 9.94 11.21
CA VAL A 89 11.67 10.03 11.52
C VAL A 89 11.46 9.57 12.96
N THR A 90 10.94 10.44 13.80
CA THR A 90 10.61 10.18 15.22
C THR A 90 9.15 9.78 15.40
N LYS A 91 8.25 10.32 14.57
CA LYS A 91 6.84 9.96 14.53
C LYS A 91 6.37 9.89 13.08
N LEU A 92 5.63 8.85 12.74
CA LEU A 92 5.01 8.69 11.43
C LEU A 92 3.58 8.21 11.63
N GLU A 93 2.65 8.97 11.06
CA GLU A 93 1.23 8.65 11.09
C GLU A 93 0.67 8.71 9.67
N ARG A 94 -0.09 7.70 9.27
CA ARG A 94 -0.82 7.73 8.00
C ARG A 94 -2.23 8.23 8.30
N THR A 95 -2.58 9.37 7.72
CA THR A 95 -3.88 10.03 7.96
C THR A 95 -4.93 9.63 6.93
N SER A 96 -4.52 9.23 5.73
CA SER A 96 -5.44 8.77 4.67
C SER A 96 -4.76 7.80 3.70
N VAL A 97 -5.58 7.02 3.01
CA VAL A 97 -5.22 6.17 1.86
C VAL A 97 -6.37 6.22 0.89
N ALA A 98 -6.15 6.74 -0.32
CA ALA A 98 -7.22 7.05 -1.27
C ALA A 98 -8.31 7.89 -0.57
N ASN A 99 -9.57 7.47 -0.65
CA ASN A 99 -10.71 8.17 -0.04
C ASN A 99 -10.96 7.81 1.43
N MET A 100 -10.19 6.87 2.00
CA MET A 100 -10.30 6.45 3.40
C MET A 100 -9.40 7.28 4.29
N THR A 101 -9.92 7.76 5.41
CA THR A 101 -9.21 8.52 6.43
C THR A 101 -8.95 7.68 7.67
N LYS A 102 -8.13 8.18 8.58
CA LYS A 102 -7.91 7.49 9.85
C LYS A 102 -9.18 7.42 10.73
N ASP A 103 -10.15 8.31 10.48
CA ASP A 103 -11.42 8.33 11.24
C ASP A 103 -12.35 7.18 10.80
N ASP A 104 -12.12 6.62 9.60
CA ASP A 104 -12.79 5.42 9.11
C ASP A 104 -12.14 4.13 9.65
N ALA A 105 -10.99 4.25 10.32
CA ALA A 105 -10.24 3.10 10.80
C ALA A 105 -10.74 2.64 12.17
N ILE A 106 -10.92 1.33 12.32
CA ILE A 106 -11.16 0.71 13.62
C ILE A 106 -9.86 0.61 14.41
N VAL A 107 -9.95 0.93 15.71
CA VAL A 107 -8.81 0.78 16.63
C VAL A 107 -8.94 -0.56 17.35
N LEU A 108 -8.01 -1.46 17.08
CA LEU A 108 -7.88 -2.71 17.82
C LEU A 108 -7.07 -2.46 19.09
N LYS A 109 -7.46 -3.11 20.19
CA LYS A 109 -6.73 -3.01 21.46
C LYS A 109 -5.52 -3.93 21.41
N ASP A 110 -4.34 -3.34 21.39
CA ASP A 110 -3.07 -4.07 21.57
C ASP A 110 -2.87 -4.48 23.03
N ASP A 111 -3.67 -5.40 23.56
CA ASP A 111 -3.40 -5.95 24.88
C ASP A 111 -2.63 -7.26 24.78
N ILE A 112 -1.32 -7.09 24.65
CA ILE A 112 -0.33 -8.17 24.50
C ILE A 112 -0.19 -9.03 25.77
N ARG A 113 -0.85 -8.65 26.89
CA ARG A 113 -0.68 -9.27 28.21
C ARG A 113 -1.69 -10.33 28.55
N LEU A 114 -2.70 -10.53 27.72
CA LEU A 114 -3.72 -11.56 27.94
C LEU A 114 -3.17 -12.94 27.58
N GLU A 115 -3.39 -13.92 28.44
CA GLU A 115 -3.00 -15.31 28.21
C GLU A 115 -4.22 -16.26 28.32
N GLY A 116 -4.13 -17.41 27.67
CA GLY A 116 -5.15 -18.46 27.76
C GLY A 116 -6.51 -18.08 27.20
N LEU A 117 -7.57 -18.45 27.91
CA LEU A 117 -8.97 -18.29 27.50
C LEU A 117 -9.37 -16.82 27.31
N GLU A 118 -8.82 -15.91 28.13
CA GLU A 118 -9.11 -14.47 28.00
C GLU A 118 -8.60 -13.91 26.67
N LYS A 119 -7.45 -14.38 26.22
CA LYS A 119 -6.86 -14.01 24.92
C LYS A 119 -7.71 -14.52 23.76
N GLU A 120 -8.27 -15.72 23.87
CA GLU A 120 -9.16 -16.27 22.83
C GLU A 120 -10.47 -15.49 22.74
N LEU A 121 -11.08 -15.17 23.89
CA LEU A 121 -12.32 -14.38 23.95
C LEU A 121 -12.13 -12.96 23.40
N GLU A 122 -11.00 -12.32 23.69
CA GLU A 122 -10.73 -10.98 23.19
C GLU A 122 -10.46 -10.99 21.68
N ARG A 123 -9.73 -11.99 21.18
CA ARG A 123 -9.55 -12.19 19.73
C ARG A 123 -10.86 -12.41 18.98
N GLU A 124 -11.80 -13.14 19.59
CA GLU A 124 -13.10 -13.38 18.99
C GLU A 124 -13.96 -12.11 18.95
N LYS A 125 -13.88 -11.27 20.00
CA LYS A 125 -14.51 -9.94 20.00
C LYS A 125 -13.89 -9.02 18.94
N GLU A 126 -12.56 -8.96 18.84
CA GLU A 126 -11.86 -8.18 17.83
C GLU A 126 -12.21 -8.65 16.42
N LYS A 127 -12.28 -9.96 16.19
CA LYS A 127 -12.72 -10.54 14.93
C LYS A 127 -14.13 -10.07 14.57
N ASN A 128 -15.06 -10.05 15.51
CA ASN A 128 -16.41 -9.57 15.27
C ASN A 128 -16.44 -8.08 14.96
N ILE A 129 -15.65 -7.26 15.67
CA ILE A 129 -15.50 -5.83 15.38
C ILE A 129 -14.98 -5.62 13.95
N ILE A 130 -13.99 -6.40 13.53
CA ILE A 130 -13.46 -6.34 12.15
C ILE A 130 -14.55 -6.71 11.15
N LEU A 131 -15.24 -7.82 11.37
CA LEU A 131 -16.28 -8.31 10.44
C LEU A 131 -17.46 -7.34 10.31
N ASP A 132 -17.88 -6.73 11.42
CA ASP A 132 -19.01 -5.78 11.46
C ASP A 132 -18.68 -4.44 10.79
N ASN A 133 -17.39 -4.09 10.69
CA ASN A 133 -16.90 -2.86 10.07
C ASN A 133 -16.19 -3.08 8.74
N MET A 134 -16.24 -4.29 8.20
CA MET A 134 -15.68 -4.55 6.86
C MET A 134 -16.50 -3.83 5.79
N ILE A 135 -15.82 -3.03 5.00
CA ILE A 135 -16.40 -2.43 3.79
C ILE A 135 -16.54 -3.55 2.73
N PRO A 136 -17.72 -3.70 2.12
CA PRO A 136 -17.90 -4.68 1.05
C PRO A 136 -16.92 -4.45 -0.11
N GLU A 137 -16.34 -5.52 -0.64
CA GLU A 137 -15.37 -5.44 -1.76
C GLU A 137 -15.94 -4.67 -2.96
N GLU A 138 -17.20 -4.84 -3.24
CA GLU A 138 -17.87 -4.14 -4.35
C GLU A 138 -17.87 -2.62 -4.16
N GLU A 139 -18.05 -2.16 -2.94
CA GLU A 139 -18.02 -0.73 -2.60
C GLU A 139 -16.62 -0.16 -2.79
N LEU A 140 -15.59 -0.86 -2.29
CA LEU A 140 -14.19 -0.47 -2.49
C LEU A 140 -13.77 -0.46 -3.96
N LEU A 141 -14.25 -1.42 -4.75
CA LEU A 141 -13.91 -1.50 -6.16
C LEU A 141 -14.62 -0.43 -7.00
N LYS A 142 -15.81 -0.01 -6.59
CA LYS A 142 -16.53 1.12 -7.22
C LYS A 142 -15.83 2.46 -7.04
N GLU A 143 -15.03 2.62 -5.97
CA GLU A 143 -14.17 3.79 -5.82
C GLU A 143 -13.04 3.86 -6.86
N VAL A 144 -12.66 2.71 -7.42
CA VAL A 144 -11.61 2.62 -8.45
C VAL A 144 -12.18 2.85 -9.84
N THR A 145 -13.37 2.29 -10.14
CA THR A 145 -14.04 2.41 -11.44
C THR A 145 -15.52 2.04 -11.35
N GLU A 146 -16.33 2.74 -12.12
CA GLU A 146 -17.73 2.39 -12.34
C GLU A 146 -17.92 1.38 -13.50
N ASN A 147 -16.87 1.16 -14.29
CA ASN A 147 -16.93 0.27 -15.44
C ASN A 147 -17.03 -1.19 -14.96
N SER A 148 -17.89 -1.95 -15.59
CA SER A 148 -18.06 -3.37 -15.29
C SER A 148 -18.05 -4.23 -16.54
N ILE A 149 -17.54 -5.46 -16.41
CA ILE A 149 -17.47 -6.45 -17.49
C ILE A 149 -17.86 -7.81 -16.95
N TYR A 150 -18.75 -8.50 -17.69
CA TYR A 150 -19.22 -9.84 -17.35
C TYR A 150 -18.52 -10.86 -18.24
N ILE A 151 -17.91 -11.87 -17.62
CA ILE A 151 -17.15 -12.90 -18.31
C ILE A 151 -17.84 -14.25 -18.25
N THR A 152 -17.53 -15.10 -19.23
CA THR A 152 -17.96 -16.50 -19.31
C THR A 152 -17.04 -17.41 -18.50
N GLU A 153 -17.40 -18.68 -18.29
CA GLU A 153 -16.63 -19.66 -17.52
C GLU A 153 -15.20 -19.82 -18.04
N ASP A 154 -15.05 -20.03 -19.35
CA ASP A 154 -13.75 -20.18 -20.01
C ASP A 154 -12.87 -18.94 -19.88
N ARG A 155 -13.47 -17.76 -19.89
CA ARG A 155 -12.76 -16.48 -19.67
C ARG A 155 -12.41 -16.28 -18.21
N LYS A 156 -13.23 -16.75 -17.27
CA LYS A 156 -12.93 -16.70 -15.84
C LYS A 156 -11.67 -17.50 -15.54
N ASP A 157 -11.56 -18.72 -16.07
CA ASP A 157 -10.38 -19.56 -15.85
C ASP A 157 -9.11 -18.90 -16.39
N LYS A 158 -9.17 -18.31 -17.58
CA LYS A 158 -8.07 -17.53 -18.14
C LYS A 158 -7.72 -16.34 -17.25
N PHE A 159 -8.71 -15.56 -16.82
CA PHE A 159 -8.53 -14.40 -15.97
C PHE A 159 -7.88 -14.78 -14.63
N LEU A 160 -8.37 -15.82 -13.95
CA LEU A 160 -7.81 -16.31 -12.69
C LEU A 160 -6.36 -16.79 -12.83
N ASN A 161 -6.01 -17.34 -13.98
CA ASN A 161 -4.64 -17.79 -14.28
C ASN A 161 -3.73 -16.65 -14.82
N GLY A 162 -4.24 -15.41 -14.94
CA GLY A 162 -3.47 -14.27 -15.42
C GLY A 162 -3.19 -14.26 -16.92
N LEU A 163 -3.97 -15.03 -17.68
CA LEU A 163 -3.86 -15.06 -19.14
C LEU A 163 -4.68 -13.93 -19.74
N ASP A 164 -4.11 -13.29 -20.76
CA ASP A 164 -4.82 -12.28 -21.54
C ASP A 164 -6.06 -12.88 -22.22
N THR A 165 -7.19 -12.20 -22.08
CA THR A 165 -8.48 -12.69 -22.55
C THR A 165 -9.07 -11.72 -23.57
N ASN A 166 -9.21 -12.18 -24.82
CA ASN A 166 -9.90 -11.39 -25.83
C ASN A 166 -11.39 -11.25 -25.49
N MET A 167 -11.86 -10.03 -25.45
CA MET A 167 -13.24 -9.67 -25.07
C MET A 167 -14.14 -9.41 -26.27
N GLU A 168 -13.64 -9.62 -27.49
CA GLU A 168 -14.45 -9.51 -28.70
C GLU A 168 -15.66 -10.44 -28.64
N THR A 169 -16.82 -9.91 -28.91
CA THR A 169 -18.06 -10.67 -28.94
C THR A 169 -18.44 -10.98 -30.37
N ARG A 170 -19.26 -12.04 -30.58
CA ARG A 170 -19.81 -12.37 -31.91
C ARG A 170 -20.57 -11.22 -32.57
N TYR A 171 -20.98 -10.22 -31.81
CA TYR A 171 -21.73 -9.04 -32.26
C TYR A 171 -20.86 -7.80 -32.39
N GLY A 172 -19.51 -7.94 -32.36
CA GLY A 172 -18.57 -6.83 -32.53
C GLY A 172 -18.61 -5.78 -31.41
N LYS A 173 -19.05 -6.17 -30.20
CA LYS A 173 -18.99 -5.25 -29.05
C LYS A 173 -17.53 -5.09 -28.63
N TYR A 174 -17.08 -3.84 -28.63
CA TYR A 174 -15.77 -3.45 -28.12
C TYR A 174 -15.92 -2.79 -26.77
N TYR A 175 -14.92 -3.00 -25.92
CA TYR A 175 -14.80 -2.33 -24.65
C TYR A 175 -13.74 -1.24 -24.78
N GLU A 176 -13.99 -0.07 -24.23
CA GLU A 176 -13.01 1.01 -24.16
C GLU A 176 -11.82 0.61 -23.30
N ASP A 177 -10.64 1.17 -23.60
CA ASP A 177 -9.47 0.95 -22.78
C ASP A 177 -9.70 1.56 -21.38
N GLY A 178 -9.42 0.79 -20.34
CA GLY A 178 -9.66 1.24 -18.97
C GLY A 178 -9.67 0.12 -17.95
N ILE A 179 -9.96 0.49 -16.71
CA ILE A 179 -10.09 -0.42 -15.58
C ILE A 179 -11.56 -0.85 -15.47
N TYR A 180 -11.78 -2.12 -15.19
CA TYR A 180 -13.11 -2.72 -15.09
C TYR A 180 -13.22 -3.63 -13.86
N ILE A 181 -14.36 -3.57 -13.17
CA ILE A 181 -14.76 -4.61 -12.21
C ILE A 181 -15.20 -5.81 -13.02
N VAL A 182 -14.58 -6.96 -12.78
CA VAL A 182 -14.83 -8.20 -13.52
C VAL A 182 -15.81 -9.06 -12.75
N TYR A 183 -16.95 -9.37 -13.37
CA TYR A 183 -18.00 -10.22 -12.81
C TYR A 183 -18.08 -11.56 -13.55
N PHE A 184 -18.28 -12.62 -12.78
CA PHE A 184 -18.72 -13.91 -13.28
C PHE A 184 -20.05 -14.27 -12.62
N LYS A 185 -21.10 -14.41 -13.41
CA LYS A 185 -22.49 -14.52 -12.93
C LYS A 185 -22.84 -13.26 -12.11
N LYS A 186 -23.07 -13.41 -10.80
CA LYS A 186 -23.38 -12.31 -9.87
C LYS A 186 -22.23 -12.01 -8.91
N GLU A 187 -21.08 -12.64 -9.09
CA GLU A 187 -19.96 -12.54 -8.17
C GLU A 187 -18.83 -11.73 -8.79
N ILE A 188 -18.19 -10.92 -7.98
CA ILE A 188 -16.99 -10.20 -8.37
C ILE A 188 -15.83 -11.19 -8.38
N VAL A 189 -15.07 -11.18 -9.48
CA VAL A 189 -13.86 -12.00 -9.64
C VAL A 189 -12.60 -11.20 -9.41
N GLY A 190 -12.65 -9.90 -9.68
CA GLY A 190 -11.53 -9.01 -9.47
C GLY A 190 -11.60 -7.72 -10.28
N LEU A 191 -10.46 -7.05 -10.40
CA LEU A 191 -10.24 -5.93 -11.32
C LEU A 191 -9.40 -6.39 -12.51
N GLY A 192 -9.74 -5.88 -13.69
CA GLY A 192 -8.96 -6.09 -14.91
C GLY A 192 -8.78 -4.81 -15.69
N ILE A 193 -7.71 -4.75 -16.45
CA ILE A 193 -7.44 -3.67 -17.40
C ILE A 193 -7.80 -4.17 -18.80
N VAL A 194 -8.67 -3.46 -19.47
CA VAL A 194 -8.94 -3.67 -20.90
C VAL A 194 -8.02 -2.76 -21.71
N LYS A 195 -7.30 -3.35 -22.64
CA LYS A 195 -6.50 -2.63 -23.62
C LYS A 195 -6.62 -3.31 -24.98
N ASN A 196 -6.98 -2.53 -26.02
CA ASN A 196 -7.23 -3.07 -27.36
C ASN A 196 -8.18 -4.29 -27.32
N ASN A 197 -9.26 -4.19 -26.57
CA ASN A 197 -10.25 -5.26 -26.37
C ASN A 197 -9.71 -6.58 -25.75
N ASN A 198 -8.54 -6.54 -25.13
CA ASN A 198 -7.97 -7.63 -24.35
C ASN A 198 -8.03 -7.29 -22.86
N LEU A 199 -8.67 -8.16 -22.09
CA LEU A 199 -8.77 -8.07 -20.63
C LEU A 199 -7.56 -8.76 -20.01
N LYS A 200 -6.81 -8.03 -19.22
CA LYS A 200 -5.71 -8.51 -18.40
C LYS A 200 -6.06 -8.35 -16.92
N ARG A 201 -5.74 -9.36 -16.13
CA ARG A 201 -5.94 -9.34 -14.69
C ARG A 201 -5.02 -8.30 -14.02
N GLU A 202 -5.59 -7.47 -13.15
CA GLU A 202 -4.88 -6.56 -12.25
C GLU A 202 -4.96 -7.08 -10.80
N TYR A 203 -6.15 -7.44 -10.35
CA TYR A 203 -6.42 -7.89 -8.99
C TYR A 203 -7.45 -9.02 -8.97
N ILE A 204 -7.30 -9.99 -8.06
CA ILE A 204 -8.28 -11.05 -7.79
C ILE A 204 -8.92 -10.81 -6.44
N VAL A 205 -10.25 -10.89 -6.41
CA VAL A 205 -11.01 -11.03 -5.18
C VAL A 205 -10.92 -12.50 -4.74
N THR A 206 -10.15 -12.76 -3.69
CA THR A 206 -10.11 -14.09 -3.09
C THR A 206 -11.27 -14.21 -2.11
N LYS A 207 -12.17 -15.18 -2.36
CA LYS A 207 -13.15 -15.55 -1.34
C LYS A 207 -12.41 -16.23 -0.20
N TYR A 208 -12.41 -15.58 0.97
CA TYR A 208 -12.09 -16.30 2.19
C TYR A 208 -13.29 -17.22 2.48
N ASP A 209 -13.08 -18.53 2.41
CA ASP A 209 -14.05 -19.50 2.91
C ASP A 209 -14.32 -19.16 4.38
N LYS A 210 -15.61 -18.90 4.68
CA LYS A 210 -16.08 -18.55 6.03
C LYS A 210 -16.08 -19.78 6.92
#